data_1570e016209a3b0f8551691ab4b3a766
#
_entry.id   1570e016209a3b0f8551691ab4b3a766
#
_cell.length_a   1.000
_cell.length_b   1.000
_cell.length_c   1.000
_cell.angle_alpha   90.00
_cell.angle_beta   90.00
_cell.angle_gamma   90.00
#
_symmetry.space_group_name_H-M   'P 1'
#
loop_
_entity.id
_entity.type
_entity.pdbx_description
1 polymer ?
#
loop_
_entity_poly.entity_id
_entity_poly.type
_entity_poly.pdbx_seq_one_letter_code
_entity_poly.pdbx_strand_id
1 'polypeptide(L)'
;MATVVFPAELQRYAGGAVEVEVSAGNYRDLVAELCRRFPALTEEAIGKQAIAIDGMIIHSPLLESFSNDSELVFFARIAGG
;
A
#
# COMPACT_ATOMS: atom_id res chain seq x y z
N MET A 1 -2.46 -6.57 13.26
CA MET A 1 -2.61 -6.32 11.82
C MET A 1 -1.96 -4.99 11.46
N ALA A 2 -1.33 -4.92 10.31
CA ALA A 2 -0.75 -3.67 9.87
C ALA A 2 -1.83 -2.75 9.31
N THR A 3 -1.61 -1.44 9.37
CA THR A 3 -2.55 -0.44 8.87
C THR A 3 -2.00 0.14 7.57
N VAL A 4 -2.84 0.16 6.54
CA VAL A 4 -2.50 0.74 5.23
C VAL A 4 -3.28 2.03 5.06
N VAL A 5 -2.57 3.11 4.74
CA VAL A 5 -3.19 4.42 4.46
C VAL A 5 -3.13 4.67 2.96
N PHE A 6 -4.27 4.96 2.37
CA PHE A 6 -4.39 5.21 0.92
C PHE A 6 -4.35 6.70 0.60
N PRO A 7 -3.60 7.10 -0.44
CA PRO A 7 -3.70 8.45 -0.96
C PRO A 7 -5.02 8.65 -1.70
N ALA A 8 -5.40 9.89 -1.94
CA ALA A 8 -6.65 10.20 -2.61
C ALA A 8 -6.81 9.44 -3.93
N GLU A 9 -5.72 9.27 -4.67
CA GLU A 9 -5.73 8.58 -5.95
C GLU A 9 -6.18 7.13 -5.85
N LEU A 10 -5.88 6.45 -4.73
CA LEU A 10 -6.27 5.06 -4.54
C LEU A 10 -7.58 4.90 -3.82
N GLN A 11 -8.02 5.91 -3.08
CA GLN A 11 -9.26 5.80 -2.31
C GLN A 11 -10.47 5.46 -3.18
N ARG A 12 -10.52 6.01 -4.38
CA ARG A 12 -11.63 5.74 -5.31
C ARG A 12 -11.71 4.26 -5.70
N TYR A 13 -10.58 3.58 -5.73
CA TYR A 13 -10.53 2.16 -6.09
C TYR A 13 -10.71 1.26 -4.87
N ALA A 14 -10.68 1.83 -3.69
CA ALA A 14 -10.83 1.12 -2.44
C ALA A 14 -12.18 1.42 -1.77
N GLY A 15 -13.17 1.76 -2.57
CA GLY A 15 -14.51 2.04 -2.05
C GLY A 15 -14.58 3.29 -1.18
N GLY A 16 -13.64 4.21 -1.34
CA GLY A 16 -13.57 5.43 -0.53
C GLY A 16 -12.83 5.26 0.78
N ALA A 17 -12.27 4.08 1.04
CA ALA A 17 -11.55 3.85 2.30
C ALA A 17 -10.27 4.68 2.35
N VAL A 18 -10.06 5.37 3.48
CA VAL A 18 -8.86 6.16 3.73
C VAL A 18 -7.76 5.26 4.28
N GLU A 19 -8.13 4.32 5.14
CA GLU A 19 -7.18 3.36 5.68
C GLU A 19 -7.88 2.03 5.92
N VAL A 20 -7.11 0.94 5.87
CA VAL A 20 -7.62 -0.40 6.13
C VAL A 20 -6.56 -1.19 6.90
N GLU A 21 -7.00 -2.18 7.65
CA GLU A 21 -6.10 -3.12 8.30
C GLU A 21 -5.90 -4.33 7.41
N VAL A 22 -4.67 -4.83 7.38
CA VAL A 22 -4.31 -5.99 6.56
C VAL A 22 -3.60 -7.03 7.42
N SER A 23 -3.70 -8.29 7.02
CA SER A 23 -3.02 -9.38 7.71
C SER A 23 -1.67 -9.73 7.09
N ALA A 24 -1.37 -9.20 5.91
CA ALA A 24 -0.10 -9.45 5.24
C ALA A 24 1.08 -8.99 6.10
N GLY A 25 2.21 -9.67 5.95
CA GLY A 25 3.44 -9.33 6.66
C GLY A 25 4.57 -8.90 5.75
N ASN A 26 4.32 -8.79 4.46
CA ASN A 26 5.30 -8.33 3.48
C ASN A 26 4.59 -7.67 2.31
N TYR A 27 5.36 -6.95 1.50
CA TYR A 27 4.79 -6.16 0.41
C TYR A 27 4.06 -7.02 -0.63
N ARG A 28 4.64 -8.15 -1.01
CA ARG A 28 4.03 -9.02 -2.01
C ARG A 28 2.64 -9.50 -1.56
N ASP A 29 2.55 -9.96 -0.34
CA ASP A 29 1.28 -10.43 0.21
C ASP A 29 0.31 -9.29 0.41
N LEU A 30 0.82 -8.09 0.73
CA LEU A 30 0.01 -6.89 0.86
C LEU A 30 -0.71 -6.57 -0.45
N VAL A 31 0.04 -6.57 -1.56
CA VAL A 31 -0.54 -6.28 -2.87
C VAL A 31 -1.60 -7.32 -3.21
N ALA A 32 -1.31 -8.60 -2.97
CA ALA A 32 -2.28 -9.66 -3.23
C ALA A 32 -3.54 -9.50 -2.39
N GLU A 33 -3.39 -9.16 -1.12
CA GLU A 33 -4.55 -8.97 -0.23
C GLU A 33 -5.40 -7.78 -0.67
N LEU A 34 -4.76 -6.66 -0.99
CA LEU A 34 -5.47 -5.46 -1.42
C LEU A 34 -6.23 -5.69 -2.73
N CYS A 35 -5.60 -6.36 -3.69
CA CYS A 35 -6.26 -6.65 -4.96
C CYS A 35 -7.45 -7.59 -4.79
N ARG A 36 -7.37 -8.52 -3.86
CA ARG A 36 -8.47 -9.44 -3.57
C ARG A 36 -9.63 -8.72 -2.90
N ARG A 37 -9.33 -7.83 -1.95
CA ARG A 37 -10.37 -7.11 -1.20
C ARG A 37 -11.01 -6.00 -1.99
N PHE A 38 -10.25 -5.39 -2.89
CA PHE A 38 -10.71 -4.25 -3.70
C PHE A 38 -10.42 -4.56 -5.16
N PRO A 39 -11.34 -5.24 -5.86
CA PRO A 39 -11.09 -5.65 -7.25
C PRO A 39 -10.77 -4.52 -8.22
N ALA A 40 -11.20 -3.30 -7.93
CA ALA A 40 -10.87 -2.14 -8.76
C ALA A 40 -9.44 -1.65 -8.53
N LEU A 41 -8.81 -2.05 -7.44
CA LEU A 41 -7.45 -1.66 -7.11
C LEU A 41 -6.50 -2.68 -7.71
N THR A 42 -5.88 -2.32 -8.82
CA THR A 42 -5.03 -3.25 -9.56
C THR A 42 -3.59 -3.21 -9.04
N GLU A 43 -2.86 -4.29 -9.32
CA GLU A 43 -1.44 -4.36 -9.01
C GLU A 43 -0.68 -3.21 -9.67
N GLU A 44 -1.05 -2.87 -10.91
CA GLU A 44 -0.43 -1.76 -11.62
C GLU A 44 -0.66 -0.43 -10.91
N ALA A 45 -1.89 -0.18 -10.46
CA ALA A 45 -2.20 1.06 -9.75
C ALA A 45 -1.40 1.18 -8.45
N ILE A 46 -1.27 0.08 -7.72
CA ILE A 46 -0.48 0.05 -6.48
C ILE A 46 1.00 0.28 -6.80
N GLY A 47 1.49 -0.34 -7.86
CA GLY A 47 2.90 -0.24 -8.25
C GLY A 47 3.33 1.16 -8.68
N LYS A 48 2.40 2.01 -9.05
CA LYS A 48 2.69 3.40 -9.40
C LYS A 48 2.87 4.30 -8.19
N GLN A 49 2.53 3.80 -7.00
CA GLN A 49 2.65 4.58 -5.78
C GLN A 49 3.96 4.28 -5.07
N ALA A 50 4.48 5.29 -4.39
CA ALA A 50 5.56 5.08 -3.44
C ALA A 50 4.97 4.60 -2.13
N ILE A 51 5.78 3.99 -1.28
CA ILE A 51 5.32 3.51 0.01
C ILE A 51 6.31 3.89 1.10
N ALA A 52 5.78 4.29 2.25
CA ALA A 52 6.57 4.49 3.45
C ALA A 52 6.11 3.44 4.46
N ILE A 53 7.05 2.75 5.06
CA ILE A 53 6.79 1.76 6.09
C ILE A 53 7.34 2.30 7.40
N ASP A 54 6.46 2.54 8.36
CA ASP A 54 6.81 3.10 9.67
C ASP A 54 7.64 4.38 9.52
N GLY A 55 7.23 5.24 8.59
CA GLY A 55 7.86 6.53 8.37
C GLY A 55 9.09 6.51 7.48
N MET A 56 9.51 5.34 6.99
CA MET A 56 10.66 5.22 6.10
C MET A 56 10.21 4.96 4.68
N ILE A 57 10.64 5.82 3.76
CA ILE A 57 10.36 5.62 2.34
C ILE A 57 11.17 4.43 1.83
N ILE A 58 10.48 3.49 1.20
CA ILE A 58 11.08 2.27 0.70
C ILE A 58 11.15 2.34 -0.82
N HIS A 59 12.36 2.28 -1.37
CA HIS A 59 12.57 2.39 -2.81
C HIS A 59 12.36 1.08 -3.56
N SER A 60 12.60 -0.05 -2.90
CA SER A 60 12.44 -1.37 -3.51
C SER A 60 11.58 -2.23 -2.59
N PRO A 61 10.26 -1.99 -2.57
CA PRO A 61 9.40 -2.62 -1.57
C PRO A 61 9.15 -4.11 -1.77
N LEU A 62 9.43 -4.65 -2.93
CA LEU A 62 9.02 -6.00 -3.29
C LEU A 62 9.49 -7.07 -2.31
N LEU A 63 10.67 -6.88 -1.72
CA LEU A 63 11.23 -7.82 -0.75
C LEU A 63 11.09 -7.35 0.70
N GLU A 64 10.39 -6.25 0.92
CA GLU A 64 10.25 -5.72 2.27
C GLU A 64 9.22 -6.47 3.07
N SER A 65 9.51 -6.63 4.36
CA SER A 65 8.56 -7.16 5.32
C SER A 65 8.25 -6.12 6.38
N PHE A 66 7.20 -6.33 7.12
CA PHE A 66 6.78 -5.40 8.17
C PHE A 66 6.06 -6.18 9.27
N SER A 67 5.84 -5.52 10.39
CA SER A 67 5.23 -6.16 11.55
C SER A 67 3.72 -5.91 11.61
N ASN A 68 3.06 -6.59 12.54
CA ASN A 68 1.63 -6.41 12.77
C ASN A 68 1.26 -4.99 13.19
N ASP A 69 2.21 -4.25 13.75
CA ASP A 69 1.94 -2.89 14.23
C ASP A 69 2.42 -1.83 13.25
N SER A 70 2.90 -2.22 12.08
CA SER A 70 3.42 -1.27 11.11
C SER A 70 2.34 -0.41 10.49
N GLU A 71 2.73 0.81 10.15
CA GLU A 71 1.89 1.72 9.37
C GLU A 71 2.49 1.83 7.97
N LEU A 72 1.66 1.58 6.98
CA LEU A 72 2.06 1.56 5.57
C LEU A 72 1.32 2.68 4.86
N VAL A 73 2.06 3.68 4.39
CA VAL A 73 1.45 4.83 3.74
C VAL A 73 1.83 4.84 2.27
N PHE A 74 0.85 4.71 1.39
CA PHE A 74 1.06 4.90 -0.04
C PHE A 74 0.95 6.39 -0.37
N PHE A 75 1.76 6.85 -1.30
CA PHE A 75 1.71 8.24 -1.74
C PHE A 75 2.20 8.34 -3.18
N ALA A 76 1.82 9.44 -3.84
CA ALA A 76 2.15 9.62 -5.24
C ALA A 76 3.66 9.81 -5.40
N ARG A 77 4.25 9.14 -6.39
CA ARG A 77 5.66 9.36 -6.72
C ARG A 77 5.82 10.73 -7.33
N ILE A 78 6.94 11.38 -7.00
CA ILE A 78 7.26 12.66 -7.58
C ILE A 78 7.81 12.42 -8.98
N ALA A 79 7.15 13.02 -9.98
CA ALA A 79 7.54 12.85 -11.38
C ALA A 79 8.94 13.44 -11.61
N GLY A 80 9.71 12.77 -12.42
CA GLY A 80 11.05 13.24 -12.79
C GLY A 80 12.11 13.08 -11.70
N GLY A 81 11.67 12.52 -10.59
CA GLY A 81 12.58 12.30 -9.45
C GLY A 81 13.40 11.07 -9.62
#